data_3e63978dfe7855225e77c66ea6bc9e6c
#
_entry.id   3e63978dfe7855225e77c66ea6bc9e6c
#
_cell.length_a   1.000
_cell.length_b   1.000
_cell.length_c   1.000
_cell.angle_alpha   90.00
_cell.angle_beta   90.00
_cell.angle_gamma   90.00
#
_symmetry.space_group_name_H-M   'P 1'
#
loop_
_entity.id
_entity.type
_entity.pdbx_description
1 polymer ?
#
loop_
_entity_poly.entity_id
_entity_poly.type
_entity_poly.pdbx_seq_one_letter_code
_entity_poly.pdbx_strand_id
1 'polypeptide(L)'
;MKKGLTLLAVLLTLIGCNSQKKSQTEDDSVNNPKCLVIYYSQTGTTQKVAEELVRMLNADTLRIEAEQPYNGTYAETIERCKKEMGNEELPKLKPINTELEDYDVVFLGYPIWFGTYARPIASLLTEVDFSGKKVVPFCTFGSGGLETSIKDLKQAIPDAQIQTGYGIRNARIDKAPAEVERFLKESGYLTGEVEKLPDFSPQQPVTKEDISLFDMACGDYTYPLGTPVTVGKRQTAQGTDYQFTVQSKDNNDNPIEATIYVTVENGAKPEFTKVVR
;
A
#
# COMPACT_ATOMS: atom_id res chain seq x y z
N MET A 1 -95.13 35.46 -15.27
CA MET A 1 -93.79 35.96 -14.96
C MET A 1 -93.24 35.06 -13.84
N LYS A 2 -92.45 34.11 -14.16
CA LYS A 2 -91.43 33.43 -13.28
C LYS A 2 -90.85 32.28 -14.08
N LYS A 3 -89.62 32.46 -14.48
CA LYS A 3 -88.85 31.49 -15.28
C LYS A 3 -88.30 30.43 -14.36
N GLY A 4 -88.59 29.17 -14.58
CA GLY A 4 -88.00 28.02 -13.92
C GLY A 4 -86.70 27.65 -14.59
N LEU A 5 -85.71 27.47 -13.82
CA LEU A 5 -84.35 27.06 -14.28
C LEU A 5 -84.20 25.57 -13.98
N THR A 6 -84.13 24.79 -15.05
CA THR A 6 -83.92 23.35 -14.98
C THR A 6 -82.44 23.02 -14.81
N LEU A 7 -82.05 22.41 -13.73
CA LEU A 7 -80.68 22.01 -13.44
C LEU A 7 -80.43 20.61 -14.08
N LEU A 8 -79.50 20.60 -15.07
CA LEU A 8 -79.04 19.35 -15.72
C LEU A 8 -77.81 18.86 -14.99
N ALA A 9 -77.94 17.74 -14.27
CA ALA A 9 -76.80 17.10 -13.62
C ALA A 9 -76.03 16.24 -14.63
N VAL A 10 -74.82 16.62 -14.95
CA VAL A 10 -73.90 15.83 -15.76
C VAL A 10 -73.04 15.00 -14.83
N LEU A 11 -73.24 13.66 -14.91
CA LEU A 11 -72.44 12.68 -14.18
C LEU A 11 -71.13 12.44 -14.92
N LEU A 12 -70.03 13.03 -14.43
CA LEU A 12 -68.66 12.77 -14.94
C LEU A 12 -68.10 11.54 -14.24
N THR A 13 -68.00 10.41 -14.94
CA THR A 13 -67.22 9.25 -14.52
C THR A 13 -65.75 9.52 -14.67
N LEU A 14 -65.04 9.73 -13.57
CA LEU A 14 -63.58 9.79 -13.55
C LEU A 14 -63.00 8.38 -13.67
N ILE A 15 -62.47 8.05 -14.84
CA ILE A 15 -61.61 6.91 -15.05
C ILE A 15 -60.26 7.26 -14.45
N GLY A 16 -59.94 6.74 -13.27
CA GLY A 16 -58.65 6.87 -12.62
C GLY A 16 -57.59 6.03 -13.35
N CYS A 17 -56.78 6.67 -14.19
CA CYS A 17 -55.52 6.07 -14.63
C CYS A 17 -54.54 6.03 -13.44
N ASN A 18 -54.42 4.84 -12.87
CA ASN A 18 -53.41 4.54 -11.85
C ASN A 18 -52.03 4.43 -12.56
N SER A 19 -51.37 5.56 -12.74
CA SER A 19 -49.97 5.60 -13.16
C SER A 19 -49.14 5.12 -11.98
N GLN A 20 -48.83 3.82 -11.93
CA GLN A 20 -47.71 3.33 -11.11
C GLN A 20 -46.44 4.05 -11.55
N LYS A 21 -46.03 5.04 -10.76
CA LYS A 21 -44.67 5.53 -10.74
C LYS A 21 -43.78 4.35 -10.37
N LYS A 22 -43.19 3.70 -11.37
CA LYS A 22 -42.03 2.86 -11.18
C LYS A 22 -41.00 3.76 -10.50
N SER A 23 -40.76 3.56 -9.20
CA SER A 23 -39.60 4.08 -8.55
C SER A 23 -38.41 3.46 -9.28
N GLN A 24 -37.72 4.24 -10.11
CA GLN A 24 -36.35 3.96 -10.44
C GLN A 24 -35.62 4.05 -9.12
N THR A 25 -35.34 2.89 -8.53
CA THR A 25 -34.20 2.73 -7.67
C THR A 25 -33.02 3.11 -8.56
N GLU A 26 -32.49 4.31 -8.39
CA GLU A 26 -31.14 4.63 -8.82
C GLU A 26 -30.30 3.54 -8.15
N ASP A 27 -29.80 2.65 -8.99
CA ASP A 27 -28.75 1.72 -8.65
C ASP A 27 -27.52 2.57 -8.43
N ASP A 28 -27.33 3.03 -7.18
CA ASP A 28 -26.06 3.53 -6.67
C ASP A 28 -25.11 2.32 -6.60
N SER A 29 -24.87 1.71 -7.75
CA SER A 29 -23.68 0.91 -7.94
C SER A 29 -22.52 1.88 -7.82
N VAL A 30 -22.01 2.04 -6.62
CA VAL A 30 -20.65 2.54 -6.37
C VAL A 30 -19.79 1.68 -7.29
N ASN A 31 -19.38 2.26 -8.40
CA ASN A 31 -18.58 1.58 -9.42
C ASN A 31 -17.21 1.37 -8.78
N ASN A 32 -17.07 0.32 -7.95
CA ASN A 32 -15.81 -0.03 -7.36
C ASN A 32 -14.85 -0.33 -8.50
N PRO A 33 -13.64 0.29 -8.52
CA PRO A 33 -12.70 0.07 -9.59
C PRO A 33 -12.36 -1.42 -9.68
N LYS A 34 -12.31 -1.94 -10.91
CA LYS A 34 -11.84 -3.31 -11.13
C LYS A 34 -10.34 -3.38 -10.87
N CYS A 35 -9.95 -4.08 -9.83
CA CYS A 35 -8.59 -4.15 -9.34
C CYS A 35 -7.91 -5.45 -9.73
N LEU A 36 -6.61 -5.36 -10.07
CA LEU A 36 -5.71 -6.51 -10.23
C LEU A 36 -4.56 -6.39 -9.23
N VAL A 37 -4.28 -7.45 -8.49
CA VAL A 37 -3.12 -7.54 -7.60
C VAL A 37 -2.05 -8.38 -8.26
N ILE A 38 -1.02 -7.73 -8.80
CA ILE A 38 0.18 -8.38 -9.36
C ILE A 38 1.27 -8.36 -8.29
N TYR A 39 1.90 -9.50 -8.03
CA TYR A 39 2.98 -9.52 -7.04
C TYR A 39 4.03 -10.59 -7.29
N TYR A 40 5.24 -10.31 -6.82
CA TYR A 40 6.29 -11.29 -6.62
C TYR A 40 6.53 -11.50 -5.11
N SER A 41 6.71 -12.75 -4.70
CA SER A 41 7.03 -13.09 -3.31
C SER A 41 7.96 -14.28 -3.26
N GLN A 42 9.16 -14.12 -2.67
CA GLN A 42 10.12 -15.21 -2.49
C GLN A 42 9.77 -16.09 -1.28
N THR A 43 9.53 -15.48 -0.13
CA THR A 43 9.37 -16.16 1.17
C THR A 43 7.93 -16.21 1.67
N GLY A 44 6.97 -15.73 0.88
CA GLY A 44 5.55 -15.67 1.24
C GLY A 44 5.14 -14.39 1.97
N THR A 45 6.06 -13.52 2.37
CA THR A 45 5.70 -12.31 3.14
C THR A 45 4.89 -11.31 2.30
N THR A 46 5.35 -10.98 1.09
CA THR A 46 4.60 -10.11 0.17
C THR A 46 3.27 -10.75 -0.26
N GLN A 47 3.24 -12.09 -0.37
CA GLN A 47 2.02 -12.82 -0.67
C GLN A 47 0.93 -12.59 0.38
N LYS A 48 1.28 -12.58 1.68
CA LYS A 48 0.31 -12.30 2.75
C LYS A 48 -0.36 -10.93 2.60
N VAL A 49 0.41 -9.92 2.21
CA VAL A 49 -0.15 -8.58 1.91
C VAL A 49 -1.05 -8.64 0.68
N ALA A 50 -0.63 -9.34 -0.38
CA ALA A 50 -1.42 -9.51 -1.60
C ALA A 50 -2.77 -10.20 -1.30
N GLU A 51 -2.76 -11.25 -0.50
CA GLU A 51 -3.96 -11.98 -0.08
C GLU A 51 -4.95 -11.08 0.66
N GLU A 52 -4.48 -10.17 1.54
CA GLU A 52 -5.34 -9.21 2.22
C GLU A 52 -5.95 -8.18 1.23
N LEU A 53 -5.16 -7.67 0.28
CA LEU A 53 -5.66 -6.79 -0.77
C LEU A 53 -6.72 -7.47 -1.63
N VAL A 54 -6.46 -8.69 -2.08
CA VAL A 54 -7.41 -9.52 -2.86
C VAL A 54 -8.71 -9.71 -2.09
N ARG A 55 -8.62 -10.08 -0.81
CA ARG A 55 -9.77 -10.33 0.05
C ARG A 55 -10.63 -9.07 0.25
N MET A 56 -10.00 -7.92 0.52
CA MET A 56 -10.70 -6.67 0.84
C MET A 56 -11.30 -5.99 -0.39
N LEU A 57 -10.62 -6.09 -1.54
CA LEU A 57 -11.03 -5.44 -2.79
C LEU A 57 -11.84 -6.36 -3.70
N ASN A 58 -11.98 -7.65 -3.37
CA ASN A 58 -12.48 -8.69 -4.29
C ASN A 58 -11.76 -8.62 -5.66
N ALA A 59 -10.43 -8.45 -5.63
CA ALA A 59 -9.61 -8.24 -6.79
C ALA A 59 -9.17 -9.54 -7.43
N ASP A 60 -8.91 -9.50 -8.74
CA ASP A 60 -8.17 -10.57 -9.42
C ASP A 60 -6.71 -10.55 -8.99
N THR A 61 -6.00 -11.67 -9.14
CA THR A 61 -4.61 -11.78 -8.71
C THR A 61 -3.72 -12.48 -9.74
N LEU A 62 -2.48 -11.99 -9.84
CA LEU A 62 -1.43 -12.56 -10.67
C LEU A 62 -0.12 -12.64 -9.87
N ARG A 63 0.33 -13.85 -9.56
CA ARG A 63 1.65 -14.06 -8.97
C ARG A 63 2.70 -14.15 -10.07
N ILE A 64 3.72 -13.31 -9.98
CA ILE A 64 4.88 -13.36 -10.87
C ILE A 64 5.86 -14.43 -10.38
N GLU A 65 6.32 -15.27 -11.28
CA GLU A 65 7.29 -16.32 -11.01
C GLU A 65 8.46 -16.26 -12.01
N ALA A 66 9.68 -16.30 -11.50
CA ALA A 66 10.85 -16.48 -12.35
C ALA A 66 10.90 -17.95 -12.87
N GLU A 67 11.31 -18.17 -14.14
CA GLU A 67 11.54 -19.51 -14.69
C GLU A 67 12.51 -20.31 -13.82
N GLN A 68 13.55 -19.64 -13.34
CA GLN A 68 14.48 -20.16 -12.33
C GLN A 68 14.17 -19.50 -10.99
N PRO A 69 13.49 -20.19 -10.05
CA PRO A 69 13.14 -19.62 -8.76
C PRO A 69 14.35 -19.19 -7.93
N TYR A 70 14.15 -18.16 -7.09
CA TYR A 70 15.12 -17.76 -6.06
C TYR A 70 14.84 -18.58 -4.78
N ASN A 71 15.13 -19.87 -4.83
CA ASN A 71 14.80 -20.85 -3.78
C ASN A 71 16.00 -21.28 -2.93
N GLY A 72 17.14 -20.62 -3.09
CA GLY A 72 18.33 -20.84 -2.28
C GLY A 72 18.29 -20.11 -0.92
N THR A 73 19.40 -20.20 -0.21
CA THR A 73 19.64 -19.43 1.02
C THR A 73 19.63 -17.92 0.74
N TYR A 74 19.56 -17.12 1.80
CA TYR A 74 19.68 -15.65 1.68
C TYR A 74 20.99 -15.23 0.99
N ALA A 75 22.11 -15.87 1.33
CA ALA A 75 23.41 -15.59 0.73
C ALA A 75 23.43 -15.92 -0.79
N GLU A 76 22.89 -17.07 -1.18
CA GLU A 76 22.79 -17.46 -2.59
C GLU A 76 21.89 -16.52 -3.38
N THR A 77 20.80 -16.07 -2.79
CA THR A 77 19.93 -15.06 -3.41
C THR A 77 20.68 -13.75 -3.65
N ILE A 78 21.43 -13.27 -2.64
CA ILE A 78 22.25 -12.05 -2.78
C ILE A 78 23.30 -12.22 -3.87
N GLU A 79 24.03 -13.32 -3.90
CA GLU A 79 25.07 -13.60 -4.89
C GLU A 79 24.48 -13.62 -6.31
N ARG A 80 23.37 -14.31 -6.50
CA ARG A 80 22.67 -14.35 -7.78
C ARG A 80 22.23 -12.95 -8.20
N CYS A 81 21.60 -12.18 -7.34
CA CYS A 81 21.18 -10.82 -7.65
C CYS A 81 22.35 -9.91 -8.02
N LYS A 82 23.47 -10.00 -7.28
CA LYS A 82 24.69 -9.23 -7.60
C LYS A 82 25.24 -9.58 -8.98
N LYS A 83 25.25 -10.87 -9.34
CA LYS A 83 25.66 -11.33 -10.67
C LYS A 83 24.73 -10.80 -11.77
N GLU A 84 23.42 -10.93 -11.59
CA GLU A 84 22.42 -10.40 -12.54
C GLU A 84 22.55 -8.88 -12.71
N MET A 85 22.78 -8.15 -11.62
CA MET A 85 23.01 -6.69 -11.66
C MET A 85 24.32 -6.33 -12.37
N GLY A 86 25.39 -7.07 -12.08
CA GLY A 86 26.71 -6.84 -12.70
C GLY A 86 26.74 -7.14 -14.20
N ASN A 87 25.91 -8.05 -14.66
CA ASN A 87 25.76 -8.39 -16.07
C ASN A 87 24.63 -7.62 -16.78
N GLU A 88 23.89 -6.76 -16.07
CA GLU A 88 22.68 -6.10 -16.57
C GLU A 88 21.60 -7.10 -17.05
N GLU A 89 21.59 -8.32 -16.49
CA GLU A 89 20.66 -9.39 -16.85
C GLU A 89 19.39 -9.29 -16.01
N LEU A 90 18.23 -9.56 -16.61
CA LEU A 90 16.96 -9.74 -15.91
C LEU A 90 16.56 -11.22 -15.88
N PRO A 91 16.00 -11.71 -14.75
CA PRO A 91 15.51 -13.08 -14.69
C PRO A 91 14.33 -13.27 -15.64
N LYS A 92 14.34 -14.35 -16.44
CA LYS A 92 13.19 -14.71 -17.26
C LYS A 92 12.00 -15.08 -16.38
N LEU A 93 10.81 -14.64 -16.78
CA LEU A 93 9.56 -14.94 -16.11
C LEU A 93 8.85 -16.14 -16.77
N LYS A 94 8.05 -16.85 -15.99
CA LYS A 94 7.03 -17.74 -16.54
C LYS A 94 6.02 -16.90 -17.34
N PRO A 95 5.34 -17.49 -18.35
CA PRO A 95 4.41 -16.76 -19.20
C PRO A 95 3.36 -15.98 -18.38
N ILE A 96 3.17 -14.71 -18.74
CA ILE A 96 2.19 -13.80 -18.15
C ILE A 96 1.00 -13.76 -19.10
N ASN A 97 -0.16 -14.25 -18.64
CA ASN A 97 -1.40 -14.27 -19.42
C ASN A 97 -2.42 -13.34 -18.79
N THR A 98 -2.17 -12.03 -18.89
CA THR A 98 -3.06 -11.02 -18.31
C THR A 98 -3.06 -9.77 -19.19
N GLU A 99 -4.26 -9.32 -19.56
CA GLU A 99 -4.48 -8.06 -20.28
C GLU A 99 -4.81 -6.99 -19.23
N LEU A 100 -4.00 -5.93 -19.15
CA LEU A 100 -4.22 -4.86 -18.16
C LEU A 100 -5.38 -3.95 -18.52
N GLU A 101 -5.83 -3.92 -19.78
CA GLU A 101 -6.94 -3.10 -20.27
C GLU A 101 -8.21 -3.31 -19.47
N ASP A 102 -8.42 -4.53 -18.98
CA ASP A 102 -9.62 -4.90 -18.22
C ASP A 102 -9.68 -4.30 -16.80
N TYR A 103 -8.62 -3.66 -16.34
CA TYR A 103 -8.48 -3.21 -14.94
C TYR A 103 -8.29 -1.69 -14.85
N ASP A 104 -8.98 -1.08 -13.89
CA ASP A 104 -8.88 0.35 -13.57
C ASP A 104 -7.62 0.65 -12.73
N VAL A 105 -7.26 -0.30 -11.84
CA VAL A 105 -6.18 -0.14 -10.86
C VAL A 105 -5.38 -1.43 -10.75
N VAL A 106 -4.05 -1.30 -10.79
CA VAL A 106 -3.11 -2.39 -10.58
C VAL A 106 -2.37 -2.17 -9.25
N PHE A 107 -2.55 -3.06 -8.29
CA PHE A 107 -1.73 -3.13 -7.09
C PHE A 107 -0.49 -3.95 -7.41
N LEU A 108 0.70 -3.33 -7.34
CA LEU A 108 1.97 -3.96 -7.71
C LEU A 108 2.82 -4.25 -6.47
N GLY A 109 2.98 -5.54 -6.15
CA GLY A 109 3.60 -6.03 -4.93
C GLY A 109 4.98 -6.64 -5.08
N TYR A 110 5.91 -6.32 -4.17
CA TYR A 110 7.28 -6.82 -4.22
C TYR A 110 8.01 -6.76 -2.87
N PRO A 111 8.96 -7.66 -2.63
CA PRO A 111 9.93 -7.45 -1.56
C PRO A 111 10.97 -6.41 -2.01
N ILE A 112 11.46 -5.61 -1.07
CA ILE A 112 12.58 -4.70 -1.32
C ILE A 112 13.89 -5.49 -1.29
N TRP A 113 14.60 -5.48 -2.43
CA TRP A 113 15.94 -6.03 -2.61
C TRP A 113 16.90 -4.91 -3.01
N PHE A 114 18.03 -4.79 -2.33
CA PHE A 114 19.04 -3.74 -2.60
C PHE A 114 18.47 -2.31 -2.65
N GLY A 115 17.45 -2.04 -1.83
CA GLY A 115 16.83 -0.71 -1.70
C GLY A 115 15.71 -0.40 -2.70
N THR A 116 15.46 -1.29 -3.68
CA THR A 116 14.42 -1.14 -4.68
C THR A 116 13.57 -2.42 -4.82
N TYR A 117 12.70 -2.48 -5.83
CA TYR A 117 11.88 -3.66 -6.10
C TYR A 117 12.73 -4.86 -6.55
N ALA A 118 12.26 -6.08 -6.23
CA ALA A 118 12.93 -7.33 -6.58
C ALA A 118 13.10 -7.52 -8.10
N ARG A 119 14.20 -8.15 -8.51
CA ARG A 119 14.58 -8.38 -9.92
C ARG A 119 13.45 -8.97 -10.81
N PRO A 120 12.61 -9.93 -10.36
CA PRO A 120 11.48 -10.39 -11.17
C PRO A 120 10.46 -9.29 -11.50
N ILE A 121 10.32 -8.28 -10.67
CA ILE A 121 9.48 -7.11 -11.00
C ILE A 121 10.15 -6.26 -12.08
N ALA A 122 11.46 -6.07 -12.03
CA ALA A 122 12.16 -5.40 -13.13
C ALA A 122 11.89 -6.07 -14.48
N SER A 123 11.88 -7.41 -14.53
CA SER A 123 11.50 -8.16 -15.75
C SER A 123 10.06 -7.89 -16.16
N LEU A 124 9.10 -7.94 -15.21
CA LEU A 124 7.70 -7.65 -15.48
C LEU A 124 7.51 -6.28 -16.13
N LEU A 125 8.22 -5.24 -15.62
CA LEU A 125 8.13 -3.87 -16.13
C LEU A 125 8.66 -3.72 -17.58
N THR A 126 9.43 -4.69 -18.08
CA THR A 126 9.87 -4.73 -19.49
C THR A 126 8.95 -5.54 -20.39
N GLU A 127 8.13 -6.43 -19.83
CA GLU A 127 7.28 -7.36 -20.58
C GLU A 127 5.82 -6.88 -20.65
N VAL A 128 5.38 -6.05 -19.71
CA VAL A 128 3.98 -5.60 -19.59
C VAL A 128 3.89 -4.07 -19.70
N ASP A 129 2.98 -3.60 -20.54
CA ASP A 129 2.72 -2.17 -20.71
C ASP A 129 1.76 -1.64 -19.62
N PHE A 130 2.26 -0.73 -18.79
CA PHE A 130 1.50 -0.05 -17.74
C PHE A 130 1.03 1.35 -18.14
N SER A 131 1.15 1.76 -19.39
CA SER A 131 0.80 3.10 -19.86
C SER A 131 -0.64 3.46 -19.52
N GLY A 132 -0.82 4.62 -18.90
CA GLY A 132 -2.13 5.14 -18.49
C GLY A 132 -2.75 4.45 -17.26
N LYS A 133 -2.21 3.34 -16.77
CA LYS A 133 -2.75 2.59 -15.62
C LYS A 133 -2.44 3.27 -14.30
N LYS A 134 -3.41 3.25 -13.38
CA LYS A 134 -3.17 3.58 -11.98
C LYS A 134 -2.45 2.41 -11.32
N VAL A 135 -1.22 2.65 -10.87
CA VAL A 135 -0.39 1.63 -10.20
C VAL A 135 -0.19 2.00 -8.74
N VAL A 136 -0.64 1.14 -7.84
CA VAL A 136 -0.51 1.29 -6.39
C VAL A 136 0.58 0.33 -5.91
N PRO A 137 1.80 0.81 -5.61
CA PRO A 137 2.87 -0.05 -5.13
C PRO A 137 2.57 -0.55 -3.70
N PHE A 138 2.88 -1.81 -3.44
CA PHE A 138 2.99 -2.30 -2.06
C PHE A 138 4.23 -3.16 -1.88
N CYS A 139 4.89 -3.05 -0.74
CA CYS A 139 6.14 -3.78 -0.57
C CYS A 139 6.34 -4.30 0.85
N THR A 140 7.20 -5.32 0.94
CA THR A 140 7.70 -5.85 2.20
C THR A 140 9.21 -5.67 2.29
N PHE A 141 9.72 -5.38 3.48
CA PHE A 141 11.12 -5.03 3.66
C PHE A 141 11.67 -5.43 5.04
N GLY A 142 12.99 -5.46 5.15
CA GLY A 142 13.68 -5.58 6.44
C GLY A 142 13.62 -4.28 7.25
N SER A 143 13.89 -3.13 6.60
CA SER A 143 13.90 -1.83 7.28
C SER A 143 13.15 -0.71 6.57
N GLY A 144 13.17 -0.67 5.24
CA GLY A 144 12.56 0.41 4.44
C GLY A 144 12.79 0.19 2.95
N GLY A 145 12.64 1.27 2.14
CA GLY A 145 12.89 1.26 0.70
C GLY A 145 11.66 1.53 -0.16
N LEU A 146 10.48 1.74 0.44
CA LEU A 146 9.26 2.05 -0.30
C LEU A 146 9.44 3.32 -1.15
N GLU A 147 9.91 4.39 -0.55
CA GLU A 147 10.05 5.69 -1.19
C GLU A 147 11.02 5.63 -2.38
N THR A 148 12.17 4.94 -2.20
CA THR A 148 13.15 4.72 -3.27
C THR A 148 12.57 3.85 -4.38
N SER A 149 11.90 2.75 -4.03
CA SER A 149 11.30 1.87 -5.04
C SER A 149 10.18 2.56 -5.84
N ILE A 150 9.40 3.45 -5.23
CA ILE A 150 8.41 4.27 -5.94
C ILE A 150 9.09 5.23 -6.93
N LYS A 151 10.22 5.84 -6.54
CA LYS A 151 11.00 6.68 -7.44
C LYS A 151 11.52 5.88 -8.64
N ASP A 152 12.01 4.68 -8.40
CA ASP A 152 12.52 3.79 -9.45
C ASP A 152 11.39 3.30 -10.36
N LEU A 153 10.20 3.00 -9.83
CA LEU A 153 9.01 2.68 -10.63
C LEU A 153 8.62 3.82 -11.56
N LYS A 154 8.62 5.07 -11.06
CA LYS A 154 8.32 6.26 -11.90
C LYS A 154 9.32 6.44 -13.03
N GLN A 155 10.55 5.97 -12.87
CA GLN A 155 11.55 6.00 -13.94
C GLN A 155 11.37 4.84 -14.91
N ALA A 156 11.02 3.65 -14.43
CA ALA A 156 10.87 2.45 -15.24
C ALA A 156 9.60 2.44 -16.09
N ILE A 157 8.49 2.98 -15.56
CA ILE A 157 7.18 3.07 -16.24
C ILE A 157 6.63 4.50 -16.17
N PRO A 158 7.24 5.47 -16.86
CA PRO A 158 6.94 6.90 -16.73
C PRO A 158 5.52 7.26 -17.19
N ASP A 159 4.92 6.45 -18.07
CA ASP A 159 3.57 6.66 -18.59
C ASP A 159 2.48 6.07 -17.69
N ALA A 160 2.85 5.39 -16.61
CA ALA A 160 1.92 4.93 -15.58
C ALA A 160 1.62 6.00 -14.53
N GLN A 161 0.43 5.95 -13.94
CA GLN A 161 0.03 6.84 -12.85
C GLN A 161 0.35 6.23 -11.50
N ILE A 162 1.60 6.37 -11.03
CA ILE A 162 2.03 5.79 -9.75
C ILE A 162 1.37 6.55 -8.59
N GLN A 163 0.59 5.82 -7.81
CA GLN A 163 -0.14 6.30 -6.63
C GLN A 163 0.70 6.19 -5.35
N THR A 164 0.17 6.69 -4.23
CA THR A 164 0.74 6.44 -2.90
C THR A 164 0.80 4.94 -2.65
N GLY A 165 1.95 4.45 -2.18
CA GLY A 165 2.17 3.03 -1.92
C GLY A 165 2.03 2.66 -0.43
N TYR A 166 1.94 1.36 -0.17
CA TYR A 166 1.96 0.76 1.15
C TYR A 166 3.23 -0.07 1.36
N GLY A 167 3.78 -0.05 2.57
CA GLY A 167 4.95 -0.86 2.89
C GLY A 167 4.99 -1.30 4.33
N ILE A 168 5.40 -2.56 4.56
CA ILE A 168 5.46 -3.15 5.89
C ILE A 168 6.76 -3.94 6.08
N ARG A 169 7.32 -3.87 7.29
CA ARG A 169 8.45 -4.74 7.66
C ARG A 169 8.02 -6.21 7.73
N ASN A 170 8.90 -7.10 7.27
CA ASN A 170 8.68 -8.55 7.37
C ASN A 170 8.39 -9.00 8.81
N ALA A 171 9.07 -8.37 9.79
CA ALA A 171 8.89 -8.68 11.22
C ALA A 171 7.50 -8.27 11.76
N ARG A 172 6.76 -7.43 11.03
CA ARG A 172 5.44 -6.92 11.43
C ARG A 172 4.30 -7.46 10.55
N ILE A 173 4.54 -8.53 9.81
CA ILE A 173 3.59 -9.01 8.80
C ILE A 173 2.24 -9.45 9.39
N ASP A 174 2.18 -9.79 10.66
CA ASP A 174 0.96 -10.09 11.41
C ASP A 174 0.05 -8.86 11.59
N LYS A 175 0.60 -7.64 11.45
CA LYS A 175 -0.16 -6.38 11.46
C LYS A 175 -0.76 -6.03 10.08
N ALA A 176 -0.38 -6.73 9.01
CA ALA A 176 -0.81 -6.44 7.65
C ALA A 176 -2.33 -6.33 7.48
N PRO A 177 -3.19 -7.19 8.07
CA PRO A 177 -4.63 -7.07 7.88
C PRO A 177 -5.19 -5.71 8.30
N ALA A 178 -4.83 -5.22 9.48
CA ALA A 178 -5.30 -3.93 9.99
C ALA A 178 -4.66 -2.74 9.25
N GLU A 179 -3.37 -2.82 8.93
CA GLU A 179 -2.66 -1.75 8.25
C GLU A 179 -3.07 -1.63 6.77
N VAL A 180 -3.34 -2.74 6.08
CA VAL A 180 -3.87 -2.74 4.70
C VAL A 180 -5.29 -2.16 4.67
N GLU A 181 -6.16 -2.57 5.59
CA GLU A 181 -7.51 -2.01 5.68
C GLU A 181 -7.48 -0.50 5.85
N ARG A 182 -6.66 -0.02 6.77
CA ARG A 182 -6.47 1.41 6.99
C ARG A 182 -5.93 2.11 5.75
N PHE A 183 -4.89 1.56 5.11
CA PHE A 183 -4.31 2.11 3.88
C PHE A 183 -5.36 2.22 2.76
N LEU A 184 -6.17 1.20 2.56
CA LEU A 184 -7.23 1.19 1.54
C LEU A 184 -8.31 2.25 1.80
N LYS A 185 -8.69 2.44 3.08
CA LYS A 185 -9.62 3.50 3.48
C LYS A 185 -9.01 4.89 3.27
N GLU A 186 -7.76 5.12 3.70
CA GLU A 186 -7.03 6.39 3.51
C GLU A 186 -6.86 6.75 2.04
N SER A 187 -6.69 5.75 1.18
CA SER A 187 -6.49 5.90 -0.26
C SER A 187 -7.80 5.90 -1.06
N GLY A 188 -8.96 5.74 -0.42
CA GLY A 188 -10.28 5.77 -1.05
C GLY A 188 -10.65 4.52 -1.84
N TYR A 189 -9.91 3.41 -1.68
CA TYR A 189 -10.24 2.11 -2.30
C TYR A 189 -11.21 1.28 -1.47
N LEU A 190 -11.41 1.63 -0.21
CA LEU A 190 -12.37 1.00 0.68
C LEU A 190 -13.16 2.09 1.41
N THR A 191 -14.46 1.89 1.58
CA THR A 191 -15.31 2.79 2.35
C THR A 191 -15.11 2.60 3.85
N GLY A 192 -15.33 3.63 4.64
CA GLY A 192 -15.28 3.60 6.09
C GLY A 192 -14.50 4.78 6.68
N GLU A 193 -14.69 4.99 7.96
CA GLU A 193 -13.95 6.03 8.67
C GLU A 193 -12.52 5.60 8.94
N VAL A 194 -11.62 6.57 8.88
CA VAL A 194 -10.20 6.43 9.24
C VAL A 194 -9.88 7.39 10.35
N GLU A 195 -9.25 6.90 11.40
CA GLU A 195 -8.72 7.77 12.44
C GLU A 195 -7.70 8.73 11.82
N LYS A 196 -8.00 10.04 11.88
CA LYS A 196 -7.04 11.06 11.46
C LYS A 196 -5.94 11.16 12.49
N LEU A 197 -4.77 10.63 12.14
CA LEU A 197 -3.60 10.73 13.00
C LEU A 197 -3.16 12.19 13.15
N PRO A 198 -2.84 12.65 14.39
CA PRO A 198 -2.24 13.95 14.60
C PRO A 198 -0.87 14.04 13.92
N ASP A 199 -0.43 15.25 13.63
CA ASP A 199 0.96 15.49 13.23
C ASP A 199 1.90 15.12 14.38
N PHE A 200 3.14 14.78 14.02
CA PHE A 200 4.19 14.64 15.01
C PHE A 200 4.48 16.00 15.67
N SER A 201 4.78 15.97 16.95
CA SER A 201 5.27 17.17 17.65
C SER A 201 6.56 17.69 16.98
N PRO A 202 6.91 18.96 17.15
CA PRO A 202 8.22 19.48 16.76
C PRO A 202 9.34 18.59 17.32
N GLN A 203 10.38 18.40 16.52
CA GLN A 203 11.56 17.63 16.90
C GLN A 203 12.26 18.26 18.11
N GLN A 204 12.54 17.46 19.13
CA GLN A 204 13.27 17.85 20.33
C GLN A 204 14.51 16.96 20.50
N PRO A 205 15.57 17.44 21.16
CA PRO A 205 16.70 16.58 21.52
C PRO A 205 16.23 15.36 22.29
N VAL A 206 16.80 14.18 21.98
CA VAL A 206 16.45 12.93 22.67
C VAL A 206 16.82 12.98 24.15
N THR A 207 15.95 12.46 25.02
CA THR A 207 16.23 12.19 26.43
C THR A 207 16.87 10.83 26.62
N LYS A 208 17.29 10.50 27.83
CA LYS A 208 17.78 9.15 28.16
C LYS A 208 16.69 8.10 27.98
N GLU A 209 15.46 8.43 28.31
CA GLU A 209 14.29 7.58 28.14
C GLU A 209 13.98 7.33 26.67
N ASP A 210 14.10 8.36 25.81
CA ASP A 210 13.94 8.23 24.36
C ASP A 210 15.01 7.32 23.74
N ILE A 211 16.28 7.46 24.18
CA ILE A 211 17.37 6.58 23.75
C ILE A 211 17.11 5.13 24.17
N SER A 212 16.72 4.90 25.43
CA SER A 212 16.38 3.57 25.92
C SER A 212 15.22 2.94 25.15
N LEU A 213 14.20 3.71 24.79
CA LEU A 213 13.08 3.26 23.98
C LEU A 213 13.53 2.91 22.55
N PHE A 214 14.37 3.74 21.95
CA PHE A 214 14.95 3.49 20.63
C PHE A 214 15.77 2.19 20.63
N ASP A 215 16.63 1.98 21.63
CA ASP A 215 17.45 0.78 21.76
C ASP A 215 16.59 -0.46 21.93
N MET A 216 15.52 -0.40 22.74
CA MET A 216 14.58 -1.50 22.87
C MET A 216 13.86 -1.85 21.57
N ALA A 217 13.49 -0.84 20.77
CA ALA A 217 12.78 -1.06 19.51
C ALA A 217 13.68 -1.58 18.39
N CYS A 218 14.94 -1.14 18.38
CA CYS A 218 15.87 -1.29 17.26
C CYS A 218 17.04 -2.22 17.54
N GLY A 219 17.29 -2.58 18.81
CA GLY A 219 18.49 -3.30 19.23
C GLY A 219 18.69 -4.70 18.63
N ASP A 220 17.60 -5.36 18.30
CA ASP A 220 17.62 -6.68 17.63
C ASP A 220 17.79 -6.59 16.11
N TYR A 221 17.81 -5.37 15.53
CA TYR A 221 17.99 -5.20 14.09
C TYR A 221 19.48 -5.33 13.72
N THR A 222 19.74 -6.23 12.77
CA THR A 222 21.12 -6.68 12.46
C THR A 222 22.04 -5.56 11.91
N TYR A 223 21.46 -4.54 11.27
CA TYR A 223 22.24 -3.47 10.64
C TYR A 223 22.15 -2.18 11.44
N PRO A 224 23.24 -1.43 11.58
CA PRO A 224 23.23 -0.15 12.32
C PRO A 224 22.23 0.83 11.72
N LEU A 225 21.29 1.33 12.53
CA LEU A 225 20.33 2.34 12.13
C LEU A 225 20.85 3.77 12.33
N GLY A 226 21.92 3.94 13.10
CA GLY A 226 22.49 5.22 13.45
C GLY A 226 22.21 5.63 14.91
N THR A 227 22.67 6.82 15.29
CA THR A 227 22.52 7.38 16.64
C THR A 227 21.37 8.37 16.66
N PRO A 228 20.34 8.20 17.52
CA PRO A 228 19.23 9.14 17.60
C PRO A 228 19.70 10.49 18.17
N VAL A 229 19.27 11.58 17.51
CA VAL A 229 19.63 12.96 17.86
C VAL A 229 18.39 13.74 18.31
N THR A 230 17.31 13.64 17.57
CA THR A 230 16.05 14.29 17.90
C THR A 230 14.87 13.33 17.76
N VAL A 231 13.74 13.67 18.39
CA VAL A 231 12.52 12.90 18.33
C VAL A 231 11.28 13.80 18.31
N GLY A 232 10.35 13.50 17.40
CA GLY A 232 8.97 13.95 17.42
C GLY A 232 8.06 12.83 17.89
N LYS A 233 6.97 13.15 18.59
CA LYS A 233 6.02 12.18 19.14
C LYS A 233 4.60 12.54 18.72
N ARG A 234 3.75 11.53 18.54
CA ARG A 234 2.31 11.72 18.38
C ARG A 234 1.54 10.66 19.16
N GLN A 235 0.43 11.08 19.76
CA GLN A 235 -0.48 10.15 20.41
C GLN A 235 -1.52 9.64 19.41
N THR A 236 -1.83 8.36 19.49
CA THR A 236 -2.88 7.69 18.72
C THR A 236 -3.82 6.97 19.68
N ALA A 237 -4.97 6.49 19.22
CA ALA A 237 -5.85 5.68 20.05
C ALA A 237 -5.18 4.36 20.51
N GLN A 238 -4.24 3.84 19.72
CA GLN A 238 -3.54 2.59 20.00
C GLN A 238 -2.27 2.76 20.85
N GLY A 239 -1.73 3.99 20.96
CA GLY A 239 -0.48 4.21 21.70
C GLY A 239 0.25 5.46 21.27
N THR A 240 1.58 5.39 21.20
CA THR A 240 2.43 6.54 20.84
C THR A 240 3.34 6.15 19.67
N ASP A 241 3.36 6.97 18.64
CA ASP A 241 4.35 6.89 17.56
C ASP A 241 5.49 7.87 17.82
N TYR A 242 6.69 7.45 17.50
CA TYR A 242 7.94 8.20 17.60
C TYR A 242 8.58 8.32 16.23
N GLN A 243 9.06 9.52 15.90
CA GLN A 243 9.82 9.82 14.70
C GLN A 243 11.20 10.31 15.14
N PHE A 244 12.17 9.41 15.13
CA PHE A 244 13.56 9.74 15.47
C PHE A 244 14.31 10.23 14.24
N THR A 245 15.01 11.35 14.36
CA THR A 245 16.08 11.71 13.44
C THR A 245 17.38 11.11 13.95
N VAL A 246 18.09 10.37 13.09
CA VAL A 246 19.33 9.68 13.46
C VAL A 246 20.47 10.12 12.54
N GLN A 247 21.66 10.19 13.09
CA GLN A 247 22.89 10.27 12.31
C GLN A 247 23.35 8.87 11.96
N SER A 248 23.48 8.58 10.67
CA SER A 248 23.78 7.28 10.11
C SER A 248 24.87 7.41 9.03
N LYS A 249 25.13 6.33 8.30
CA LYS A 249 26.02 6.29 7.15
C LYS A 249 25.33 5.58 5.99
N ASP A 250 25.64 6.01 4.78
CA ASP A 250 25.26 5.30 3.57
C ASP A 250 26.16 4.07 3.31
N ASN A 251 25.93 3.37 2.20
CA ASN A 251 26.72 2.19 1.82
C ASN A 251 28.18 2.49 1.47
N ASN A 252 28.54 3.77 1.34
CA ASN A 252 29.88 4.25 1.05
C ASN A 252 30.55 4.91 2.28
N ASP A 253 29.97 4.70 3.48
CA ASP A 253 30.40 5.32 4.74
C ASP A 253 30.26 6.85 4.81
N ASN A 254 29.57 7.48 3.86
CA ASN A 254 29.29 8.90 3.95
C ASN A 254 28.24 9.17 5.04
N PRO A 255 28.40 10.23 5.84
CA PRO A 255 27.43 10.60 6.85
C PRO A 255 26.11 11.01 6.18
N ILE A 256 25.03 10.44 6.65
CA ILE A 256 23.64 10.75 6.24
C ILE A 256 22.76 10.93 7.46
N GLU A 257 21.68 11.66 7.27
CA GLU A 257 20.58 11.69 8.21
C GLU A 257 19.50 10.72 7.75
N ALA A 258 18.91 10.00 8.70
CA ALA A 258 17.80 9.11 8.44
C ALA A 258 16.67 9.31 9.46
N THR A 259 15.46 8.97 9.08
CA THR A 259 14.30 9.00 9.96
C THR A 259 13.89 7.58 10.32
N ILE A 260 13.85 7.28 11.62
CA ILE A 260 13.42 6.00 12.19
C ILE A 260 12.05 6.16 12.84
N TYR A 261 11.13 5.30 12.47
CA TYR A 261 9.79 5.27 13.06
C TYR A 261 9.68 4.10 14.03
N VAL A 262 9.16 4.41 15.22
CA VAL A 262 8.91 3.43 16.28
C VAL A 262 7.49 3.64 16.77
N THR A 263 6.75 2.56 17.00
CA THR A 263 5.42 2.58 17.62
C THR A 263 5.47 1.85 18.96
N VAL A 264 4.80 2.41 19.95
CA VAL A 264 4.55 1.78 21.26
C VAL A 264 3.05 1.67 21.42
N GLU A 265 2.50 0.48 21.13
CA GLU A 265 1.09 0.21 21.41
C GLU A 265 0.85 0.13 22.93
N ASN A 266 -0.38 0.45 23.38
CA ASN A 266 -0.74 0.42 24.79
C ASN A 266 -0.48 -0.96 25.40
N GLY A 267 0.41 -1.01 26.38
CA GLY A 267 0.80 -2.24 27.06
C GLY A 267 1.78 -3.15 26.30
N ALA A 268 2.25 -2.72 25.12
CA ALA A 268 3.23 -3.47 24.33
C ALA A 268 4.65 -2.90 24.46
N LYS A 269 5.62 -3.65 23.96
CA LYS A 269 7.00 -3.18 23.82
C LYS A 269 7.14 -2.24 22.62
N PRO A 270 8.14 -1.32 22.65
CA PRO A 270 8.49 -0.52 21.48
C PRO A 270 8.80 -1.40 20.27
N GLU A 271 8.27 -1.02 19.12
CA GLU A 271 8.43 -1.75 17.88
C GLU A 271 8.97 -0.83 16.77
N PHE A 272 10.10 -1.21 16.17
CA PHE A 272 10.65 -0.53 14.99
C PHE A 272 9.75 -0.78 13.77
N THR A 273 9.27 0.27 13.11
CA THR A 273 8.34 0.17 12.00
C THR A 273 8.98 0.35 10.64
N LYS A 274 9.79 1.40 10.45
CA LYS A 274 10.54 1.63 9.20
C LYS A 274 11.68 2.63 9.38
N VAL A 275 12.59 2.64 8.42
CA VAL A 275 13.56 3.71 8.20
C VAL A 275 13.33 4.37 6.85
N VAL A 276 13.47 5.69 6.81
CA VAL A 276 13.49 6.52 5.59
C VAL A 276 14.86 7.20 5.51
N ARG A 277 15.53 7.06 4.36
CA ARG A 277 16.86 7.62 4.05
C ARG A 277 16.79 8.49 2.81
#